data_0a790b088bb1e210f8b81351fa1ed9c3
#
_entry.id   0a790b088bb1e210f8b81351fa1ed9c3
#
_cell.length_a   1.000
_cell.length_b   1.000
_cell.length_c   1.000
_cell.angle_alpha   90.00
_cell.angle_beta   90.00
_cell.angle_gamma   90.00
#
_symmetry.space_group_name_H-M   'P 1'
#
loop_
_entity.id
_entity.type
_entity.pdbx_description
1 polymer ?
#
loop_
_entity_poly.entity_id
_entity_poly.type
_entity_poly.pdbx_seq_one_letter_code
_entity_poly.pdbx_strand_id
1 'polypeptide(L)'
;MIAVVPVRESVLPAGTDDAIAECDGNVVLVGSGVDDIDLTDRARTVTLVDLGDVEIARWARHLAALINSADDVVLPGSTDQVVLPHCPDGRDLAPALALRLSRPLYAGATALAHDSVFVARSGGRELHELRPSGAFVATLQPGIRGAASFDGHPEVRRV
;
A
#
# COMPACT_ATOMS: atom_id res chain seq x y z
N MET A 1 -5.14 -1.81 -8.46
CA MET A 1 -4.09 -1.50 -7.44
C MET A 1 -4.68 -1.63 -6.05
N ILE A 2 -3.84 -1.96 -5.09
CA ILE A 2 -4.22 -2.00 -3.68
C ILE A 2 -3.16 -1.30 -2.83
N ALA A 3 -3.60 -0.42 -1.92
CA ALA A 3 -2.72 0.19 -0.93
C ALA A 3 -2.47 -0.78 0.23
N VAL A 4 -1.24 -0.87 0.72
CA VAL A 4 -0.89 -1.59 1.94
C VAL A 4 -0.25 -0.60 2.90
N VAL A 5 -0.95 -0.31 4.00
CA VAL A 5 -0.57 0.72 4.96
C VAL A 5 -0.18 0.07 6.29
N PRO A 6 1.09 0.16 6.70
CA PRO A 6 1.52 -0.28 8.02
C PRO A 6 0.95 0.65 9.10
N VAL A 7 0.34 0.07 10.14
CA VAL A 7 -0.24 0.79 11.27
C VAL A 7 0.45 0.34 12.56
N ARG A 8 0.82 1.29 13.40
CA ARG A 8 1.33 1.02 14.74
C ARG A 8 0.55 1.82 15.77
N GLU A 9 0.03 1.12 16.79
CA GLU A 9 -0.70 1.74 17.90
C GLU A 9 -1.79 2.72 17.40
N SER A 10 -2.58 2.28 16.42
CA SER A 10 -3.67 3.07 15.81
C SER A 10 -3.20 4.36 15.10
N VAL A 11 -1.92 4.47 14.73
CA VAL A 11 -1.36 5.64 14.06
C VAL A 11 -1.12 5.35 12.57
N LEU A 12 -1.72 6.15 11.71
CA LEU A 12 -1.49 6.13 10.27
C LEU A 12 -0.19 6.88 9.92
N PRO A 13 0.70 6.30 9.12
CA PRO A 13 1.93 6.96 8.71
C PRO A 13 1.69 8.05 7.66
N ALA A 14 2.67 8.93 7.49
CA ALA A 14 2.67 9.91 6.40
C ALA A 14 2.62 9.20 5.03
N GLY A 15 1.86 9.78 4.09
CA GLY A 15 1.66 9.21 2.75
C GLY A 15 0.53 8.17 2.67
N THR A 16 -0.19 7.92 3.76
CA THR A 16 -1.37 7.02 3.75
C THR A 16 -2.41 7.49 2.75
N ASP A 17 -2.80 8.78 2.80
CA ASP A 17 -3.81 9.33 1.90
C ASP A 17 -3.38 9.29 0.44
N ASP A 18 -2.10 9.55 0.17
CA ASP A 18 -1.53 9.43 -1.18
C ASP A 18 -1.66 7.99 -1.71
N ALA A 19 -1.30 7.00 -0.90
CA ALA A 19 -1.37 5.59 -1.30
C ALA A 19 -2.83 5.13 -1.51
N ILE A 20 -3.74 5.53 -0.64
CA ILE A 20 -5.17 5.22 -0.76
C ILE A 20 -5.76 5.86 -2.02
N ALA A 21 -5.47 7.13 -2.26
CA ALA A 21 -5.94 7.86 -3.44
C ALA A 21 -5.40 7.25 -4.74
N GLU A 22 -4.14 6.82 -4.76
CA GLU A 22 -3.53 6.16 -5.92
C GLU A 22 -4.19 4.81 -6.23
N CYS A 23 -4.68 4.11 -5.21
CA CYS A 23 -5.34 2.82 -5.31
C CYS A 23 -6.87 2.91 -5.39
N ASP A 24 -7.42 4.06 -5.80
CA ASP A 24 -8.87 4.30 -5.94
C ASP A 24 -9.68 3.92 -4.68
N GLY A 25 -9.11 4.17 -3.51
CA GLY A 25 -9.76 3.93 -2.23
C GLY A 25 -9.69 2.49 -1.70
N ASN A 26 -8.93 1.59 -2.34
CA ASN A 26 -8.78 0.22 -1.89
C ASN A 26 -7.55 0.08 -0.99
N VAL A 27 -7.74 -0.28 0.29
CA VAL A 27 -6.64 -0.33 1.26
C VAL A 27 -6.68 -1.54 2.17
N VAL A 28 -5.50 -2.06 2.47
CA VAL A 28 -5.22 -3.01 3.55
C VAL A 28 -4.48 -2.27 4.65
N LEU A 29 -5.05 -2.21 5.85
CA LEU A 29 -4.34 -1.79 7.06
C LEU A 29 -3.74 -3.00 7.73
N VAL A 30 -2.44 -2.99 8.00
CA VAL A 30 -1.74 -4.10 8.64
C VAL A 30 -0.94 -3.63 9.84
N GLY A 31 -1.07 -4.31 10.97
CA GLY A 31 -0.27 -4.01 12.15
C GLY A 31 -1.05 -4.05 13.45
N SER A 32 -0.91 -3.04 14.30
CA SER A 32 -1.55 -2.97 15.60
C SER A 32 -2.52 -1.80 15.71
N GLY A 33 -3.69 -2.07 16.32
CA GLY A 33 -4.75 -1.06 16.52
C GLY A 33 -5.43 -0.64 15.22
N VAL A 34 -5.49 -1.53 14.24
CA VAL A 34 -6.11 -1.24 12.94
C VAL A 34 -7.62 -1.03 13.04
N ASP A 35 -8.27 -1.62 14.03
CA ASP A 35 -9.71 -1.50 14.29
C ASP A 35 -10.13 -0.10 14.77
N ASP A 36 -9.21 0.68 15.31
CA ASP A 36 -9.48 2.03 15.81
C ASP A 36 -9.33 3.11 14.73
N ILE A 37 -8.93 2.72 13.53
CA ILE A 37 -8.72 3.66 12.42
C ILE A 37 -10.04 3.95 11.70
N ASP A 38 -10.40 5.24 11.64
CA ASP A 38 -11.52 5.72 10.85
C ASP A 38 -11.02 6.25 9.49
N LEU A 39 -11.52 5.66 8.41
CA LEU A 39 -11.28 6.06 7.02
C LEU A 39 -12.56 6.52 6.31
N THR A 40 -13.55 7.00 7.07
CA THR A 40 -14.76 7.62 6.51
C THR A 40 -14.37 8.73 5.53
N ASP A 41 -15.01 8.75 4.37
CA ASP A 41 -14.72 9.65 3.24
C ASP A 41 -13.28 9.58 2.69
N ARG A 42 -12.42 8.67 3.20
CA ARG A 42 -11.01 8.53 2.81
C ARG A 42 -10.71 7.23 2.06
N ALA A 43 -11.60 6.24 2.14
CA ALA A 43 -11.45 4.96 1.46
C ALA A 43 -12.80 4.42 0.96
N ARG A 44 -12.77 3.54 -0.04
CA ARG A 44 -13.94 2.78 -0.50
C ARG A 44 -14.04 1.43 0.21
N THR A 45 -12.92 0.75 0.30
CA THR A 45 -12.82 -0.56 0.93
C THR A 45 -11.61 -0.63 1.84
N VAL A 46 -11.80 -1.19 3.02
CA VAL A 46 -10.74 -1.34 4.01
C VAL A 46 -10.68 -2.81 4.45
N THR A 47 -9.54 -3.45 4.25
CA THR A 47 -9.26 -4.76 4.83
C THR A 47 -8.37 -4.57 6.05
N LEU A 48 -8.84 -5.01 7.21
CA LEU A 48 -8.13 -4.93 8.48
C LEU A 48 -7.40 -6.25 8.75
N VAL A 49 -6.08 -6.16 8.97
CA VAL A 49 -5.20 -7.30 9.27
C VAL A 49 -4.47 -7.00 10.58
N ASP A 50 -5.09 -7.34 11.70
CA ASP A 50 -4.47 -7.14 13.01
C ASP A 50 -3.48 -8.27 13.31
N LEU A 51 -2.21 -7.94 13.25
CA LEU A 51 -1.10 -8.86 13.57
C LEU A 51 -0.35 -8.44 14.84
N GLY A 52 -0.80 -7.37 15.48
CA GLY A 52 -0.12 -6.78 16.62
C GLY A 52 1.22 -6.12 16.25
N ASP A 53 1.96 -5.72 17.27
CA ASP A 53 3.30 -5.12 17.11
C ASP A 53 4.38 -6.20 17.04
N VAL A 54 4.46 -6.86 15.88
CA VAL A 54 5.46 -7.89 15.62
C VAL A 54 6.42 -7.45 14.50
N GLU A 55 7.43 -8.27 14.25
CA GLU A 55 8.43 -8.00 13.22
C GLU A 55 7.80 -7.85 11.81
N ILE A 56 8.29 -6.90 11.05
CA ILE A 56 7.88 -6.61 9.66
C ILE A 56 7.90 -7.87 8.75
N ALA A 57 8.87 -8.76 8.96
CA ALA A 57 8.95 -10.01 8.20
C ALA A 57 7.73 -10.93 8.41
N ARG A 58 7.08 -10.83 9.56
CA ARG A 58 5.84 -11.54 9.87
C ARG A 58 4.65 -10.95 9.11
N TRP A 59 4.54 -9.61 9.12
CA TRP A 59 3.53 -8.92 8.32
C TRP A 59 3.65 -9.27 6.83
N ALA A 60 4.87 -9.22 6.28
CA ALA A 60 5.12 -9.56 4.89
C ALA A 60 4.67 -10.99 4.53
N ARG A 61 4.83 -11.95 5.46
CA ARG A 61 4.39 -13.33 5.24
C ARG A 61 2.87 -13.43 5.13
N HIS A 62 2.15 -12.83 6.06
CA HIS A 62 0.69 -12.86 6.08
C HIS A 62 0.11 -12.13 4.88
N LEU A 63 0.61 -10.93 4.58
CA LEU A 63 0.20 -10.15 3.42
C LEU A 63 0.44 -10.90 2.10
N ALA A 64 1.60 -11.53 1.94
CA ALA A 64 1.89 -12.30 0.73
C ALA A 64 0.95 -13.50 0.57
N ALA A 65 0.62 -14.20 1.66
CA ALA A 65 -0.36 -15.28 1.63
C ALA A 65 -1.76 -14.77 1.22
N LEU A 66 -2.17 -13.63 1.79
CA LEU A 66 -3.45 -12.99 1.50
C LEU A 66 -3.53 -12.53 0.04
N ILE A 67 -2.50 -11.85 -0.46
CA ILE A 67 -2.42 -11.35 -1.84
C ILE A 67 -2.42 -12.51 -2.86
N ASN A 68 -1.73 -13.61 -2.54
CA ASN A 68 -1.66 -14.78 -3.41
C ASN A 68 -2.90 -15.69 -3.34
N SER A 69 -3.76 -15.55 -2.33
CA SER A 69 -4.99 -16.36 -2.23
C SER A 69 -6.01 -16.04 -3.33
N ALA A 70 -5.83 -14.89 -4.00
CA ALA A 70 -6.74 -14.39 -5.04
C ALA A 70 -8.22 -14.41 -4.61
N ASP A 71 -8.47 -14.20 -3.32
CA ASP A 71 -9.82 -14.16 -2.78
C ASP A 71 -10.39 -12.74 -2.91
N ASP A 72 -11.11 -12.47 -3.98
CA ASP A 72 -11.74 -11.18 -4.27
C ASP A 72 -12.73 -10.74 -3.16
N VAL A 73 -13.16 -11.68 -2.32
CA VAL A 73 -14.03 -11.38 -1.18
C VAL A 73 -13.24 -10.68 -0.07
N VAL A 74 -11.95 -10.99 0.05
CA VAL A 74 -11.09 -10.47 1.11
C VAL A 74 -10.31 -9.22 0.65
N LEU A 75 -9.78 -9.25 -0.57
CA LEU A 75 -9.03 -8.13 -1.15
C LEU A 75 -9.74 -7.60 -2.40
N PRO A 76 -10.50 -6.53 -2.30
CA PRO A 76 -11.16 -5.93 -3.44
C PRO A 76 -10.17 -5.25 -4.38
N GLY A 77 -10.41 -5.42 -5.67
CA GLY A 77 -9.58 -4.83 -6.72
C GLY A 77 -8.39 -5.69 -7.12
N SER A 78 -7.63 -5.21 -8.10
CA SER A 78 -6.45 -5.93 -8.58
C SER A 78 -5.31 -5.86 -7.55
N THR A 79 -4.77 -7.01 -7.19
CA THR A 79 -3.58 -7.15 -6.34
C THR A 79 -2.28 -7.18 -7.14
N ASP A 80 -2.31 -6.98 -8.46
CA ASP A 80 -1.11 -6.99 -9.30
C ASP A 80 -0.14 -5.87 -8.93
N GLN A 81 -0.69 -4.72 -8.59
CA GLN A 81 0.07 -3.56 -8.19
C GLN A 81 -0.20 -3.25 -6.71
N VAL A 82 0.82 -3.42 -5.88
CA VAL A 82 0.79 -3.19 -4.44
C VAL A 82 1.55 -1.91 -4.13
N VAL A 83 0.88 -0.95 -3.52
CA VAL A 83 1.43 0.38 -3.23
C VAL A 83 1.50 0.60 -1.73
N LEU A 84 2.68 0.95 -1.22
CA LEU A 84 2.89 1.29 0.19
C LEU A 84 3.26 2.78 0.31
N PRO A 85 2.91 3.47 1.40
CA PRO A 85 3.47 4.78 1.68
C PRO A 85 4.98 4.66 1.89
N HIS A 86 5.77 5.64 1.39
CA HIS A 86 7.24 5.68 1.57
C HIS A 86 7.63 6.21 2.96
N CYS A 87 6.97 5.72 4.01
CA CYS A 87 7.30 5.93 5.42
C CYS A 87 8.35 4.92 5.90
N PRO A 88 8.90 5.03 7.12
CA PRO A 88 9.88 4.07 7.63
C PRO A 88 9.41 2.62 7.54
N ASP A 89 8.24 2.29 8.12
CA ASP A 89 7.71 0.93 8.10
C ASP A 89 7.34 0.46 6.69
N GLY A 90 6.85 1.37 5.82
CA GLY A 90 6.55 1.05 4.41
C GLY A 90 7.82 0.70 3.63
N ARG A 91 8.93 1.40 3.89
CA ARG A 91 10.24 1.10 3.27
C ARG A 91 10.83 -0.23 3.73
N ASP A 92 10.56 -0.61 4.98
CA ASP A 92 11.04 -1.87 5.54
C ASP A 92 10.15 -3.05 5.10
N LEU A 93 8.84 -2.82 5.01
CA LEU A 93 7.87 -3.84 4.61
C LEU A 93 7.94 -4.16 3.11
N ALA A 94 8.09 -3.14 2.26
CA ALA A 94 8.02 -3.30 0.80
C ALA A 94 9.03 -4.31 0.22
N PRO A 95 10.32 -4.31 0.57
CA PRO A 95 11.27 -5.30 0.04
C PRO A 95 10.97 -6.72 0.52
N ALA A 96 10.54 -6.88 1.78
CA ALA A 96 10.17 -8.18 2.31
C ALA A 96 8.92 -8.76 1.61
N LEU A 97 7.94 -7.89 1.32
CA LEU A 97 6.73 -8.25 0.60
C LEU A 97 7.02 -8.56 -0.87
N ALA A 98 7.79 -7.71 -1.55
CA ALA A 98 8.19 -7.88 -2.95
C ALA A 98 8.92 -9.22 -3.17
N LEU A 99 9.84 -9.56 -2.27
CA LEU A 99 10.55 -10.84 -2.31
C LEU A 99 9.59 -12.04 -2.20
N ARG A 100 8.63 -11.99 -1.27
CA ARG A 100 7.67 -13.07 -1.05
C ARG A 100 6.67 -13.23 -2.18
N LEU A 101 6.30 -12.13 -2.83
CA LEU A 101 5.44 -12.11 -4.01
C LEU A 101 6.19 -12.43 -5.30
N SER A 102 7.53 -12.52 -5.27
CA SER A 102 8.38 -12.65 -6.46
C SER A 102 8.13 -11.53 -7.48
N ARG A 103 7.97 -10.30 -6.99
CA ARG A 103 7.67 -9.11 -7.80
C ARG A 103 8.79 -8.08 -7.72
N PRO A 104 9.05 -7.30 -8.78
CA PRO A 104 9.98 -6.17 -8.70
C PRO A 104 9.49 -5.12 -7.72
N LEU A 105 10.44 -4.42 -7.08
CA LEU A 105 10.18 -3.30 -6.18
C LEU A 105 10.62 -1.99 -6.82
N TYR A 106 9.70 -1.03 -6.87
CA TYR A 106 9.95 0.35 -7.27
C TYR A 106 9.88 1.27 -6.04
N ALA A 107 11.05 1.53 -5.43
CA ALA A 107 11.12 2.29 -4.20
C ALA A 107 11.15 3.81 -4.46
N GLY A 108 10.31 4.56 -3.74
CA GLY A 108 10.25 6.01 -3.77
C GLY A 108 9.65 6.56 -5.06
N ALA A 109 8.60 5.92 -5.57
CA ALA A 109 7.87 6.43 -6.73
C ALA A 109 7.28 7.81 -6.44
N THR A 110 7.37 8.70 -7.44
CA THR A 110 6.79 10.05 -7.42
C THR A 110 5.50 10.13 -8.24
N ALA A 111 5.23 9.14 -9.07
CA ALA A 111 3.95 8.95 -9.75
C ALA A 111 3.83 7.51 -10.20
N LEU A 112 2.61 7.01 -10.30
CA LEU A 112 2.24 5.76 -10.91
C LEU A 112 1.27 6.03 -12.05
N ALA A 113 1.46 5.35 -13.18
CA ALA A 113 0.54 5.35 -14.30
C ALA A 113 0.22 3.89 -14.64
N HIS A 114 -0.72 3.67 -15.54
CA HIS A 114 -1.19 2.32 -15.89
C HIS A 114 -0.04 1.34 -16.24
N ASP A 115 0.98 1.83 -16.94
CA ASP A 115 2.11 1.04 -17.45
C ASP A 115 3.48 1.62 -17.09
N SER A 116 3.53 2.64 -16.24
CA SER A 116 4.77 3.36 -15.91
C SER A 116 4.86 3.69 -14.43
N VAL A 117 6.07 3.62 -13.91
CA VAL A 117 6.43 4.07 -12.56
C VAL A 117 7.49 5.16 -12.70
N PHE A 118 7.24 6.31 -12.12
CA PHE A 118 8.17 7.44 -12.14
C PHE A 118 8.94 7.51 -10.83
N VAL A 119 10.26 7.57 -10.91
CA VAL A 119 11.12 7.60 -9.72
C VAL A 119 12.14 8.73 -9.86
N ALA A 120 12.17 9.62 -8.89
CA ALA A 120 13.19 10.65 -8.83
C ALA A 120 14.56 10.07 -8.40
N ARG A 121 15.63 10.49 -9.08
CA ARG A 121 17.00 10.09 -8.81
C ARG A 121 17.91 11.31 -8.68
N SER A 122 19.12 11.10 -8.22
CA SER A 122 20.15 12.17 -8.11
C SER A 122 19.68 13.38 -7.30
N GLY A 123 18.95 13.14 -6.18
CA GLY A 123 18.40 14.22 -5.35
C GLY A 123 17.26 15.00 -6.05
N GLY A 124 16.48 14.36 -6.88
CA GLY A 124 15.35 14.97 -7.60
C GLY A 124 15.73 15.67 -8.91
N ARG A 125 16.99 15.55 -9.34
CA ARG A 125 17.46 16.20 -10.59
C ARG A 125 17.10 15.40 -11.84
N GLU A 126 16.80 14.11 -11.68
CA GLU A 126 16.46 13.21 -12.75
C GLU A 126 15.13 12.53 -12.43
N LEU A 127 14.27 12.41 -13.43
CA LEU A 127 13.05 11.64 -13.35
C LEU A 127 13.16 10.46 -14.31
N HIS A 128 13.17 9.25 -13.74
CA HIS A 128 13.23 8.02 -14.51
C HIS A 128 11.82 7.45 -14.68
N GLU A 129 11.39 7.26 -15.92
CA GLU A 129 10.23 6.48 -16.27
C GLU A 129 10.64 5.01 -16.42
N LEU A 130 10.04 4.14 -15.61
CA LEU A 130 10.25 2.69 -15.62
C LEU A 130 8.96 2.02 -16.07
N ARG A 131 9.06 1.00 -16.90
CA ARG A 131 7.90 0.27 -17.44
C ARG A 131 7.88 -1.15 -16.89
N PRO A 132 7.04 -1.43 -15.88
CA PRO A 132 6.84 -2.78 -15.37
C PRO A 132 6.27 -3.70 -16.45
N SER A 133 6.78 -4.92 -16.54
CA SER A 133 6.25 -5.94 -17.46
C SER A 133 5.13 -6.80 -16.85
N GLY A 134 4.68 -6.49 -15.65
CA GLY A 134 3.67 -7.27 -14.93
C GLY A 134 3.44 -6.74 -13.52
N ALA A 135 3.03 -7.62 -12.63
CA ALA A 135 2.76 -7.29 -11.23
C ALA A 135 4.00 -6.75 -10.50
N PHE A 136 3.82 -5.77 -9.63
CA PHE A 136 4.91 -5.12 -8.91
C PHE A 136 4.51 -4.65 -7.51
N VAL A 137 5.53 -4.29 -6.72
CA VAL A 137 5.38 -3.55 -5.46
C VAL A 137 6.03 -2.17 -5.64
N ALA A 138 5.39 -1.13 -5.16
CA ALA A 138 5.95 0.22 -5.15
C ALA A 138 5.82 0.88 -3.78
N THR A 139 6.75 1.76 -3.42
CA THR A 139 6.51 2.72 -2.33
C THR A 139 6.35 4.12 -2.91
N LEU A 140 5.30 4.82 -2.49
CA LEU A 140 4.88 6.12 -3.01
C LEU A 140 5.32 7.24 -2.07
N GLN A 141 6.00 8.26 -2.59
CA GLN A 141 6.45 9.41 -1.80
C GLN A 141 5.25 10.16 -1.21
N PRO A 142 5.31 10.61 0.06
CA PRO A 142 4.26 11.43 0.66
C PRO A 142 4.11 12.78 -0.04
N GLY A 143 2.85 13.24 -0.15
CA GLY A 143 2.53 14.59 -0.63
C GLY A 143 2.51 14.76 -2.15
N ILE A 144 2.61 13.67 -2.92
CA ILE A 144 2.64 13.75 -4.39
C ILE A 144 1.27 13.54 -5.05
N ARG A 145 0.38 12.81 -4.40
CA ARG A 145 -0.97 12.50 -4.92
C ARG A 145 -2.05 13.29 -4.17
N GLY A 146 -1.83 13.52 -2.88
CA GLY A 146 -2.80 14.12 -1.96
C GLY A 146 -3.92 13.15 -1.61
N ALA A 147 -4.85 13.62 -0.78
CA ALA A 147 -6.03 12.87 -0.40
C ALA A 147 -7.08 12.91 -1.52
N ALA A 148 -7.71 11.77 -1.78
CA ALA A 148 -8.96 11.72 -2.52
C ALA A 148 -10.13 11.65 -1.53
N SER A 149 -11.30 12.14 -1.95
CA SER A 149 -12.54 11.99 -1.18
C SER A 149 -13.40 10.92 -1.81
N PHE A 150 -13.90 10.02 -0.97
CA PHE A 150 -14.84 8.98 -1.35
C PHE A 150 -16.10 9.16 -0.50
N ASP A 151 -17.28 8.97 -1.09
CA ASP A 151 -18.53 9.23 -0.38
C ASP A 151 -18.82 8.14 0.66
N GLY A 152 -19.02 8.55 1.91
CA GLY A 152 -19.56 7.73 2.98
C GLY A 152 -18.56 6.83 3.70
N HIS A 153 -19.11 5.79 4.35
CA HIS A 153 -18.31 4.83 5.09
C HIS A 153 -17.74 3.75 4.18
N PRO A 154 -16.47 3.36 4.34
CA PRO A 154 -15.88 2.29 3.57
C PRO A 154 -16.53 0.94 3.87
N GLU A 155 -16.50 0.03 2.89
CA GLU A 155 -16.76 -1.38 3.15
C GLU A 155 -15.59 -1.96 3.95
N VAL A 156 -15.84 -2.43 5.18
CA VAL A 156 -14.80 -2.94 6.09
C VAL A 156 -14.84 -4.47 6.13
N ARG A 157 -13.66 -5.08 5.94
CA ARG A 157 -13.44 -6.53 6.04
C ARG A 157 -12.35 -6.82 7.08
N ARG A 158 -12.45 -7.95 7.78
CA ARG A 158 -11.46 -8.39 8.79
C ARG A 158 -10.90 -9.75 8.42
N VAL A 159 -9.59 -9.90 8.61
CA VAL A 159 -8.85 -11.14 8.31
C VAL A 159 -7.97 -11.53 9.49
#